data_c2c367c857deb46e583a4436c5508d73
#
_entry.id   c2c367c857deb46e583a4436c5508d73
#
_cell.length_a   1.000
_cell.length_b   1.000
_cell.length_c   1.000
_cell.angle_alpha   90.00
_cell.angle_beta   90.00
_cell.angle_gamma   90.00
#
_symmetry.space_group_name_H-M   'P 1'
#
loop_
_entity.id
_entity.type
_entity.pdbx_description
1 polymer ?
#
loop_
_entity_poly.entity_id
_entity_poly.type
_entity_poly.pdbx_seq_one_letter_code
_entity_poly.pdbx_strand_id
1 'polypeptide(L)'
;VYNHYKRINQRKLSDDIEIQKSNLLLVGPTGTGKTLLAQTISKFLNVPIAIVDATVLTEAGYVGEDVESILSKLLQAAEFDVEKAENGIVFIDEIDKIARKSDNPSITRDVSGEGVQQAMLKLLEGTTVNVPPKGGRKHPDQKFIELNTSNILFIAGGAFDGIDKIIKTRLNLQSIGFKSSDKKAVNDDEKNVLRFVNPHDIRSYGLIPEIIGRLPVMCHLNPLSKDALRDIMTAVSYTHLRPTRLGAISY
;
A
#
# COMPACT_ATOMS: atom_id res chain seq x y z
N VAL A 1 9.44 -1.68 -7.21
CA VAL A 1 9.52 -0.31 -7.75
C VAL A 1 10.43 -0.25 -8.97
N TYR A 2 11.70 -0.63 -8.86
CA TYR A 2 12.65 -0.59 -10.01
C TYR A 2 12.09 -1.28 -11.26
N ASN A 3 11.60 -2.51 -11.15
CA ASN A 3 11.05 -3.25 -12.28
C ASN A 3 9.79 -2.58 -12.88
N HIS A 4 8.98 -1.90 -12.07
CA HIS A 4 7.82 -1.16 -12.55
C HIS A 4 8.23 -0.02 -13.47
N TYR A 5 9.15 0.84 -13.04
CA TYR A 5 9.61 1.97 -13.86
C TYR A 5 10.51 1.53 -15.02
N LYS A 6 11.26 0.43 -14.87
CA LYS A 6 11.95 -0.21 -15.98
C LYS A 6 10.97 -0.65 -17.08
N ARG A 7 9.84 -1.25 -16.71
CA ARG A 7 8.78 -1.64 -17.65
C ARG A 7 8.25 -0.44 -18.46
N ILE A 8 8.00 0.69 -17.79
CA ILE A 8 7.50 1.91 -18.45
C ILE A 8 8.54 2.42 -19.47
N ASN A 9 9.81 2.37 -19.13
CA ASN A 9 10.89 2.81 -20.01
C ASN A 9 11.18 1.81 -21.14
N GLN A 10 11.04 0.50 -20.91
CA GLN A 10 11.29 -0.54 -21.93
C GLN A 10 10.20 -0.61 -23.00
N ARG A 11 8.97 -0.16 -22.76
CA ARG A 11 7.96 -0.01 -23.82
C ARG A 11 8.42 0.86 -24.99
N LYS A 12 9.51 1.60 -24.82
CA LYS A 12 10.17 2.41 -25.87
C LYS A 12 11.31 1.66 -26.58
N LEU A 13 11.71 0.49 -26.08
CA LEU A 13 12.80 -0.35 -26.62
C LEU A 13 12.20 -1.74 -26.83
N SER A 14 12.24 -2.24 -28.06
CA SER A 14 11.73 -3.57 -28.45
C SER A 14 12.61 -4.68 -27.83
N ASP A 15 12.33 -5.07 -26.59
CA ASP A 15 12.91 -6.24 -25.94
C ASP A 15 11.86 -7.35 -25.86
N ASP A 16 12.25 -8.58 -26.16
CA ASP A 16 11.39 -9.78 -26.20
C ASP A 16 10.81 -10.18 -24.82
N ILE A 17 11.14 -9.47 -23.75
CA ILE A 17 10.69 -9.79 -22.39
C ILE A 17 9.64 -8.78 -21.93
N GLU A 18 8.39 -9.22 -21.86
CA GLU A 18 7.29 -8.42 -21.32
C GLU A 18 7.30 -8.47 -19.78
N ILE A 19 7.60 -7.36 -19.13
CA ILE A 19 7.51 -7.20 -17.67
C ILE A 19 6.06 -6.85 -17.30
N GLN A 20 5.40 -7.70 -16.54
CA GLN A 20 4.04 -7.46 -16.07
C GLN A 20 3.98 -6.35 -15.00
N LYS A 21 2.81 -5.72 -14.86
CA LYS A 21 2.54 -4.76 -13.79
C LYS A 21 2.71 -5.44 -12.42
N SER A 22 3.54 -4.86 -11.55
CA SER A 22 3.84 -5.41 -10.23
C SER A 22 3.51 -4.38 -9.16
N ASN A 23 2.29 -4.45 -8.61
CA ASN A 23 1.93 -3.68 -7.43
C ASN A 23 2.52 -4.35 -6.18
N LEU A 24 2.62 -3.58 -5.07
CA LEU A 24 3.29 -4.02 -3.86
C LEU A 24 2.34 -4.07 -2.67
N LEU A 25 2.57 -5.05 -1.78
CA LEU A 25 1.96 -5.12 -0.46
C LEU A 25 3.05 -4.98 0.60
N LEU A 26 2.92 -3.97 1.48
CA LEU A 26 3.79 -3.73 2.62
C LEU A 26 3.11 -4.23 3.91
N VAL A 27 3.68 -5.24 4.53
CA VAL A 27 3.19 -5.81 5.78
C VAL A 27 4.12 -5.41 6.93
N GLY A 28 3.58 -4.84 8.00
CA GLY A 28 4.42 -4.49 9.16
C GLY A 28 3.70 -3.62 10.17
N PRO A 29 4.10 -3.65 11.44
CA PRO A 29 3.45 -2.93 12.52
C PRO A 29 3.26 -1.45 12.24
N THR A 30 2.31 -0.82 12.93
CA THR A 30 2.13 0.62 12.89
C THR A 30 3.40 1.33 13.36
N GLY A 31 3.76 2.45 12.74
CA GLY A 31 4.95 3.21 13.09
C GLY A 31 6.27 2.71 12.48
N THR A 32 6.26 1.66 11.64
CA THR A 32 7.47 1.17 10.95
C THR A 32 7.89 2.00 9.74
N GLY A 33 7.14 3.06 9.41
CA GLY A 33 7.51 3.98 8.34
C GLY A 33 7.01 3.58 6.94
N LYS A 34 5.97 2.74 6.82
CA LYS A 34 5.39 2.32 5.52
C LYS A 34 5.05 3.51 4.63
N THR A 35 4.30 4.45 5.16
CA THR A 35 3.87 5.67 4.45
C THR A 35 5.06 6.57 4.11
N LEU A 36 6.01 6.73 5.04
CA LEU A 36 7.24 7.50 4.81
C LEU A 36 8.10 6.89 3.69
N LEU A 37 8.18 5.56 3.64
CA LEU A 37 8.89 4.85 2.58
C LEU A 37 8.28 5.18 1.20
N ALA A 38 6.96 5.11 1.07
CA ALA A 38 6.27 5.44 -0.19
C ALA A 38 6.50 6.91 -0.60
N GLN A 39 6.41 7.85 0.35
CA GLN A 39 6.71 9.26 0.11
C GLN A 39 8.15 9.50 -0.32
N THR A 40 9.10 8.80 0.31
CA THR A 40 10.53 8.94 -0.02
C THR A 40 10.81 8.41 -1.43
N ILE A 41 10.20 7.28 -1.79
CA ILE A 41 10.30 6.72 -3.14
C ILE A 41 9.74 7.69 -4.19
N SER A 42 8.57 8.27 -3.94
CA SER A 42 7.95 9.25 -4.83
C SER A 42 8.86 10.47 -5.04
N LYS A 43 9.41 11.03 -3.96
CA LYS A 43 10.36 12.15 -4.03
C LYS A 43 11.62 11.79 -4.81
N PHE A 44 12.19 10.60 -4.55
CA PHE A 44 13.40 10.14 -5.23
C PHE A 44 13.18 9.95 -6.73
N LEU A 45 12.01 9.45 -7.13
CA LEU A 45 11.65 9.23 -8.52
C LEU A 45 11.06 10.47 -9.19
N ASN A 46 10.81 11.53 -8.43
CA ASN A 46 10.15 12.76 -8.89
C ASN A 46 8.82 12.51 -9.60
N VAL A 47 7.97 11.67 -8.98
CA VAL A 47 6.63 11.33 -9.47
C VAL A 47 5.56 11.74 -8.46
N PRO A 48 4.34 12.10 -8.90
CA PRO A 48 3.25 12.43 -7.99
C PRO A 48 2.84 11.22 -7.15
N ILE A 49 2.40 11.48 -5.91
CA ILE A 49 1.88 10.45 -5.02
C ILE A 49 0.54 10.86 -4.43
N ALA A 50 -0.41 9.95 -4.44
CA ALA A 50 -1.63 10.04 -3.64
C ALA A 50 -1.57 9.05 -2.47
N ILE A 51 -1.88 9.52 -1.27
CA ILE A 51 -1.98 8.69 -0.07
C ILE A 51 -3.44 8.66 0.35
N VAL A 52 -3.97 7.46 0.50
CA VAL A 52 -5.37 7.22 0.85
C VAL A 52 -5.45 6.16 1.93
N ASP A 53 -6.32 6.38 2.89
CA ASP A 53 -6.68 5.41 3.92
C ASP A 53 -7.81 4.52 3.39
N ALA A 54 -7.62 3.21 3.43
CA ALA A 54 -8.61 2.25 2.95
C ALA A 54 -9.91 2.28 3.77
N THR A 55 -9.87 2.74 5.02
CA THR A 55 -11.03 2.77 5.92
C THR A 55 -12.07 3.82 5.56
N VAL A 56 -11.68 4.86 4.82
CA VAL A 56 -12.59 5.91 4.37
C VAL A 56 -13.27 5.59 3.04
N LEU A 57 -12.79 4.53 2.36
CA LEU A 57 -13.30 4.12 1.07
C LEU A 57 -14.59 3.31 1.22
N THR A 58 -15.51 3.52 0.30
CA THR A 58 -16.76 2.77 0.21
C THR A 58 -17.04 2.34 -1.23
N GLU A 59 -17.92 1.34 -1.38
CA GLU A 59 -18.44 0.98 -2.70
C GLU A 59 -19.25 2.15 -3.27
N ALA A 60 -19.17 2.37 -4.59
CA ALA A 60 -19.89 3.46 -5.26
C ALA A 60 -21.38 3.48 -4.94
N GLY A 61 -21.87 4.67 -4.56
CA GLY A 61 -23.30 4.88 -4.21
C GLY A 61 -23.60 4.82 -2.71
N TYR A 62 -22.63 4.53 -1.86
CA TYR A 62 -22.79 4.58 -0.39
C TYR A 62 -22.14 5.82 0.21
N VAL A 63 -22.38 6.04 1.52
CA VAL A 63 -21.81 7.19 2.24
C VAL A 63 -20.32 6.91 2.52
N GLY A 64 -19.45 7.72 1.93
CA GLY A 64 -18.00 7.63 2.03
C GLY A 64 -17.32 8.14 0.76
N GLU A 65 -16.01 7.92 0.65
CA GLU A 65 -15.26 8.24 -0.56
C GLU A 65 -15.32 7.06 -1.54
N ASP A 66 -15.75 7.32 -2.76
CA ASP A 66 -15.68 6.30 -3.82
C ASP A 66 -14.21 5.91 -4.09
N VAL A 67 -13.97 4.63 -4.41
CA VAL A 67 -12.63 4.14 -4.75
C VAL A 67 -11.99 4.94 -5.91
N GLU A 68 -12.80 5.44 -6.83
CA GLU A 68 -12.34 6.29 -7.93
C GLU A 68 -11.80 7.67 -7.46
N SER A 69 -12.16 8.13 -6.25
CA SER A 69 -11.64 9.39 -5.66
C SER A 69 -10.13 9.36 -5.45
N ILE A 70 -9.54 8.18 -5.31
CA ILE A 70 -8.10 7.94 -5.24
C ILE A 70 -7.39 8.59 -6.44
N LEU A 71 -7.94 8.39 -7.64
CA LEU A 71 -7.38 8.93 -8.87
C LEU A 71 -7.54 10.45 -8.97
N SER A 72 -8.62 11.01 -8.40
CA SER A 72 -8.78 12.47 -8.30
C SER A 72 -7.69 13.09 -7.42
N LYS A 73 -7.35 12.45 -6.29
CA LYS A 73 -6.26 12.88 -5.41
C LYS A 73 -4.90 12.80 -6.12
N LEU A 74 -4.67 11.73 -6.91
CA LEU A 74 -3.43 11.59 -7.70
C LEU A 74 -3.33 12.66 -8.79
N LEU A 75 -4.43 12.93 -9.50
CA LEU A 75 -4.49 13.96 -10.53
C LEU A 75 -4.23 15.36 -9.95
N GLN A 76 -4.77 15.66 -8.76
CA GLN A 76 -4.47 16.90 -8.03
C GLN A 76 -2.99 16.98 -7.63
N ALA A 77 -2.40 15.89 -7.14
CA ALA A 77 -0.97 15.83 -6.81
C ALA A 77 -0.06 15.99 -8.05
N ALA A 78 -0.57 15.66 -9.22
CA ALA A 78 0.09 15.85 -10.53
C ALA A 78 -0.20 17.23 -11.15
N GLU A 79 -0.83 18.16 -10.41
CA GLU A 79 -1.23 19.49 -10.92
C GLU A 79 -2.12 19.41 -12.18
N PHE A 80 -2.97 18.39 -12.26
CA PHE A 80 -3.84 18.04 -13.39
C PHE A 80 -3.12 17.67 -14.70
N ASP A 81 -1.83 17.35 -14.62
CA ASP A 81 -1.06 16.77 -15.71
C ASP A 81 -1.34 15.25 -15.78
N VAL A 82 -2.07 14.83 -16.81
CA VAL A 82 -2.49 13.44 -17.00
C VAL A 82 -1.30 12.50 -17.18
N GLU A 83 -0.31 12.88 -17.99
CA GLU A 83 0.86 12.03 -18.24
C GLU A 83 1.68 11.81 -16.97
N LYS A 84 1.83 12.84 -16.14
CA LYS A 84 2.48 12.68 -14.82
C LYS A 84 1.66 11.82 -13.88
N ALA A 85 0.33 12.00 -13.84
CA ALA A 85 -0.56 11.22 -13.00
C ALA A 85 -0.51 9.73 -13.37
N GLU A 86 -0.51 9.39 -14.64
CA GLU A 86 -0.44 8.01 -15.15
C GLU A 86 0.87 7.28 -14.77
N ASN A 87 1.93 8.02 -14.50
CA ASN A 87 3.22 7.48 -14.03
C ASN A 87 3.43 7.65 -12.51
N GLY A 88 2.39 8.04 -11.79
CA GLY A 88 2.42 8.31 -10.36
C GLY A 88 2.36 7.07 -9.49
N ILE A 89 2.36 7.32 -8.19
CA ILE A 89 2.25 6.31 -7.13
C ILE A 89 0.94 6.54 -6.37
N VAL A 90 0.20 5.47 -6.11
CA VAL A 90 -0.92 5.45 -5.15
C VAL A 90 -0.49 4.60 -3.96
N PHE A 91 -0.48 5.19 -2.78
CA PHE A 91 -0.29 4.48 -1.52
C PHE A 91 -1.62 4.33 -0.81
N ILE A 92 -2.06 3.08 -0.61
CA ILE A 92 -3.29 2.72 0.10
C ILE A 92 -2.87 2.23 1.48
N ASP A 93 -3.12 3.05 2.50
CA ASP A 93 -2.81 2.69 3.88
C ASP A 93 -3.97 1.92 4.52
N GLU A 94 -3.69 1.19 5.58
CA GLU A 94 -4.66 0.41 6.38
C GLU A 94 -5.48 -0.61 5.58
N ILE A 95 -4.88 -1.22 4.53
CA ILE A 95 -5.56 -2.23 3.69
C ILE A 95 -6.06 -3.43 4.50
N ASP A 96 -5.44 -3.75 5.63
CA ASP A 96 -5.86 -4.81 6.54
C ASP A 96 -7.20 -4.54 7.24
N LYS A 97 -7.64 -3.28 7.29
CA LYS A 97 -8.90 -2.90 7.93
C LYS A 97 -10.13 -3.21 7.08
N ILE A 98 -9.95 -3.31 5.76
CA ILE A 98 -11.02 -3.75 4.84
C ILE A 98 -11.01 -5.27 4.63
N ALA A 99 -10.15 -6.01 5.34
CA ALA A 99 -10.16 -7.45 5.34
C ALA A 99 -11.42 -8.00 6.01
N ARG A 100 -11.96 -9.09 5.48
CA ARG A 100 -13.15 -9.77 6.00
C ARG A 100 -12.85 -10.36 7.38
N LYS A 101 -13.56 -9.92 8.42
CA LYS A 101 -13.27 -10.28 9.82
C LYS A 101 -13.91 -11.57 10.32
N SER A 102 -14.82 -12.19 9.60
CA SER A 102 -15.52 -13.38 10.09
C SER A 102 -16.00 -14.31 8.97
N ASP A 103 -15.99 -15.62 9.27
CA ASP A 103 -16.61 -16.68 8.47
C ASP A 103 -18.15 -16.68 8.50
N ASN A 104 -18.78 -15.71 9.17
CA ASN A 104 -20.23 -15.59 9.14
C ASN A 104 -20.65 -15.05 7.76
N PRO A 105 -21.30 -15.85 6.93
CA PRO A 105 -21.94 -15.38 5.73
C PRO A 105 -23.16 -14.54 6.15
N SER A 106 -22.91 -13.31 6.54
CA SER A 106 -23.97 -12.33 6.71
C SER A 106 -24.67 -12.17 5.38
N ILE A 107 -25.98 -12.31 5.35
CA ILE A 107 -26.84 -12.14 4.18
C ILE A 107 -26.78 -10.69 3.66
N THR A 108 -26.17 -9.79 4.43
CA THR A 108 -25.98 -8.38 4.08
C THR A 108 -24.63 -8.21 3.36
N ARG A 109 -24.70 -7.61 2.16
CA ARG A 109 -23.53 -7.24 1.37
C ARG A 109 -22.60 -6.35 2.19
N ASP A 110 -21.32 -6.77 2.33
CA ASP A 110 -20.31 -5.98 3.03
C ASP A 110 -19.76 -4.88 2.10
N VAL A 111 -20.39 -3.70 2.19
CA VAL A 111 -20.06 -2.55 1.34
C VAL A 111 -18.80 -1.80 1.78
N SER A 112 -18.30 -2.07 2.98
CA SER A 112 -17.13 -1.42 3.57
C SER A 112 -15.88 -2.31 3.54
N GLY A 113 -16.03 -3.60 3.37
CA GLY A 113 -14.94 -4.56 3.32
C GLY A 113 -14.78 -5.17 1.92
N GLU A 114 -15.47 -6.28 1.64
CA GLU A 114 -15.34 -7.00 0.36
C GLU A 114 -15.75 -6.14 -0.85
N GLY A 115 -16.80 -5.30 -0.71
CA GLY A 115 -17.23 -4.41 -1.78
C GLY A 115 -16.15 -3.41 -2.20
N VAL A 116 -15.44 -2.83 -1.22
CA VAL A 116 -14.30 -1.92 -1.49
C VAL A 116 -13.15 -2.69 -2.16
N GLN A 117 -12.85 -3.90 -1.68
CA GLN A 117 -11.81 -4.73 -2.27
C GLN A 117 -12.12 -5.03 -3.75
N GLN A 118 -13.35 -5.40 -4.09
CA GLN A 118 -13.77 -5.65 -5.47
C GLN A 118 -13.74 -4.39 -6.34
N ALA A 119 -14.15 -3.23 -5.80
CA ALA A 119 -14.06 -1.97 -6.52
C ALA A 119 -12.62 -1.57 -6.86
N MET A 120 -11.67 -1.83 -5.94
CA MET A 120 -10.25 -1.57 -6.18
C MET A 120 -9.62 -2.45 -7.27
N LEU A 121 -10.15 -3.63 -7.54
CA LEU A 121 -9.60 -4.53 -8.57
C LEU A 121 -9.47 -3.85 -9.92
N LYS A 122 -10.48 -3.08 -10.34
CA LYS A 122 -10.46 -2.35 -11.62
C LYS A 122 -9.25 -1.43 -11.73
N LEU A 123 -8.91 -0.71 -10.64
CA LEU A 123 -7.76 0.19 -10.62
C LEU A 123 -6.44 -0.56 -10.65
N LEU A 124 -6.36 -1.67 -9.91
CA LEU A 124 -5.16 -2.49 -9.81
C LEU A 124 -4.84 -3.22 -11.13
N GLU A 125 -5.87 -3.60 -11.88
CA GLU A 125 -5.74 -4.30 -13.16
C GLU A 125 -5.16 -3.44 -14.29
N GLY A 126 -5.43 -2.15 -14.27
CA GLY A 126 -5.01 -1.22 -15.30
C GLY A 126 -6.11 -1.00 -16.34
N THR A 127 -7.01 -0.07 -16.03
CA THR A 127 -8.12 0.32 -16.90
C THR A 127 -8.13 1.84 -17.08
N THR A 128 -8.83 2.31 -18.11
CA THR A 128 -9.12 3.73 -18.26
C THR A 128 -10.34 4.08 -17.40
N VAL A 129 -10.19 5.08 -16.56
CA VAL A 129 -11.22 5.54 -15.62
C VAL A 129 -11.50 7.02 -15.86
N ASN A 130 -12.79 7.38 -15.86
CA ASN A 130 -13.23 8.77 -15.97
C ASN A 130 -13.22 9.44 -14.60
N VAL A 131 -12.31 10.37 -14.39
CA VAL A 131 -12.05 11.04 -13.12
C VAL A 131 -12.64 12.45 -13.14
N PRO A 132 -13.45 12.85 -12.13
CA PRO A 132 -13.89 14.23 -12.02
C PRO A 132 -12.73 15.14 -11.61
N PRO A 133 -12.51 16.29 -12.28
CA PRO A 133 -11.37 17.18 -12.03
C PRO A 133 -11.38 17.82 -10.63
N LYS A 134 -12.56 17.98 -10.05
CA LYS A 134 -12.72 18.55 -8.70
C LYS A 134 -13.33 17.51 -7.78
N GLY A 135 -12.61 16.59 -7.24
CA GLY A 135 -13.13 15.54 -6.36
C GLY A 135 -14.51 15.87 -5.73
N GLY A 136 -15.42 14.95 -5.69
CA GLY A 136 -16.78 15.16 -5.20
C GLY A 136 -17.83 14.42 -6.03
N ARG A 137 -19.12 14.65 -5.71
CA ARG A 137 -20.24 14.01 -6.42
C ARG A 137 -20.21 14.33 -7.91
N LYS A 138 -20.39 13.30 -8.74
CA LYS A 138 -20.45 13.39 -10.22
C LYS A 138 -21.61 14.32 -10.61
N HIS A 139 -21.30 15.52 -11.12
CA HIS A 139 -22.29 16.42 -11.72
C HIS A 139 -22.41 16.12 -13.22
N PRO A 140 -23.63 16.13 -13.80
CA PRO A 140 -23.83 15.79 -15.23
C PRO A 140 -23.06 16.69 -16.20
N ASP A 141 -22.80 17.94 -15.82
CA ASP A 141 -22.15 18.95 -16.67
C ASP A 141 -20.61 19.02 -16.51
N GLN A 142 -20.02 18.16 -15.68
CA GLN A 142 -18.56 18.14 -15.50
C GLN A 142 -17.89 17.34 -16.62
N LYS A 143 -16.88 17.96 -17.28
CA LYS A 143 -15.97 17.22 -18.18
C LYS A 143 -15.10 16.30 -17.34
N PHE A 144 -15.26 15.00 -17.53
CA PHE A 144 -14.40 13.98 -16.92
C PHE A 144 -13.03 13.96 -17.65
N ILE A 145 -11.99 13.65 -16.90
CA ILE A 145 -10.65 13.43 -17.43
C ILE A 145 -10.44 11.92 -17.47
N GLU A 146 -10.09 11.40 -18.64
CA GLU A 146 -9.73 9.99 -18.80
C GLU A 146 -8.32 9.76 -18.25
N LEU A 147 -8.16 8.81 -17.34
CA LEU A 147 -6.90 8.43 -16.74
C LEU A 147 -6.69 6.92 -16.87
N ASN A 148 -5.56 6.52 -17.44
CA ASN A 148 -5.21 5.12 -17.59
C ASN A 148 -4.36 4.64 -16.40
N THR A 149 -4.86 3.67 -15.66
CA THR A 149 -4.20 3.16 -14.44
C THR A 149 -3.12 2.11 -14.72
N SER A 150 -2.87 1.74 -15.98
CA SER A 150 -1.91 0.67 -16.33
C SER A 150 -0.47 0.94 -15.88
N ASN A 151 -0.05 2.20 -15.84
CA ASN A 151 1.30 2.61 -15.45
C ASN A 151 1.37 3.19 -14.03
N ILE A 152 0.24 3.37 -13.36
CA ILE A 152 0.21 3.80 -11.96
C ILE A 152 0.73 2.65 -11.08
N LEU A 153 1.68 2.96 -10.20
CA LEU A 153 2.16 2.00 -9.20
C LEU A 153 1.28 2.05 -7.96
N PHE A 154 0.62 0.95 -7.65
CA PHE A 154 -0.12 0.82 -6.41
C PHE A 154 0.73 0.13 -5.35
N ILE A 155 0.80 0.74 -4.19
CA ILE A 155 1.47 0.22 -2.99
C ILE A 155 0.41 0.17 -1.89
N ALA A 156 0.05 -1.03 -1.45
CA ALA A 156 -0.86 -1.22 -0.32
C ALA A 156 -0.06 -1.45 0.96
N GLY A 157 -0.42 -0.80 2.06
CA GLY A 157 0.20 -0.94 3.36
C GLY A 157 -0.80 -1.36 4.43
N GLY A 158 -0.39 -2.25 5.34
CA GLY A 158 -1.23 -2.64 6.47
C GLY A 158 -0.41 -3.13 7.65
N ALA A 159 -0.97 -3.04 8.85
CA ALA A 159 -0.37 -3.57 10.08
C ALA A 159 -0.52 -5.09 10.15
N PHE A 160 -1.65 -5.62 9.71
CA PHE A 160 -2.01 -7.04 9.76
C PHE A 160 -1.87 -7.62 11.18
N ASP A 161 -2.45 -6.93 12.16
CA ASP A 161 -2.35 -7.33 13.57
C ASP A 161 -2.84 -8.77 13.78
N GLY A 162 -1.97 -9.61 14.34
CA GLY A 162 -2.25 -11.03 14.60
C GLY A 162 -1.91 -11.99 13.44
N ILE A 163 -1.40 -11.51 12.31
CA ILE A 163 -0.96 -12.38 11.20
C ILE A 163 0.20 -13.30 11.62
N ASP A 164 0.99 -12.90 12.62
CA ASP A 164 2.05 -13.71 13.21
C ASP A 164 1.54 -15.06 13.73
N LYS A 165 0.33 -15.09 14.27
CA LYS A 165 -0.33 -16.33 14.72
C LYS A 165 -0.64 -17.25 13.55
N ILE A 166 -1.16 -16.71 12.45
CA ILE A 166 -1.48 -17.46 11.23
C ILE A 166 -0.19 -18.07 10.67
N ILE A 167 0.87 -17.28 10.55
CA ILE A 167 2.17 -17.73 10.05
C ILE A 167 2.73 -18.82 10.96
N LYS A 168 2.74 -18.64 12.28
CA LYS A 168 3.22 -19.64 13.25
C LYS A 168 2.44 -20.94 13.16
N THR A 169 1.11 -20.87 13.05
CA THR A 169 0.26 -22.07 12.89
C THR A 169 0.64 -22.83 11.61
N ARG A 170 0.80 -22.14 10.49
CA ARG A 170 1.23 -22.76 9.24
C ARG A 170 2.61 -23.40 9.34
N LEU A 171 3.57 -22.72 9.94
CA LEU A 171 4.94 -23.25 10.10
C LEU A 171 4.97 -24.46 11.04
N ASN A 172 4.18 -24.43 12.12
CA ASN A 172 4.09 -25.56 13.05
C ASN A 172 3.39 -26.78 12.42
N LEU A 173 2.38 -26.59 11.57
CA LEU A 173 1.74 -27.70 10.84
C LEU A 173 2.69 -28.38 9.86
N GLN A 174 3.63 -27.65 9.27
CA GLN A 174 4.65 -28.22 8.39
C GLN A 174 5.69 -29.05 9.14
N SER A 175 5.85 -28.87 10.46
CA SER A 175 6.78 -29.65 11.28
C SER A 175 6.25 -31.02 11.74
N ILE A 176 4.99 -31.34 11.47
CA ILE A 176 4.34 -32.61 11.86
C ILE A 176 4.65 -33.71 10.83
N GLY A 177 5.87 -33.92 10.46
CA GLY A 177 6.23 -35.00 9.53
C GLY A 177 7.70 -35.38 9.56
N PHE A 178 8.55 -34.46 9.88
CA PHE A 178 10.00 -34.69 9.98
C PHE A 178 10.55 -33.99 11.23
N LYS A 179 11.07 -34.80 12.17
CA LYS A 179 11.91 -34.28 13.27
C LYS A 179 13.24 -33.85 12.65
N SER A 180 13.31 -32.68 12.04
CA SER A 180 14.60 -32.07 11.75
C SER A 180 15.23 -31.58 13.05
N SER A 181 16.45 -32.00 13.30
CA SER A 181 17.29 -31.70 14.47
C SER A 181 17.67 -30.21 14.60
N ASP A 182 17.14 -29.34 13.75
CA ASP A 182 17.47 -27.92 13.70
C ASP A 182 16.55 -27.04 14.57
N LYS A 183 16.21 -27.52 15.78
CA LYS A 183 15.49 -26.70 16.77
C LYS A 183 16.27 -25.46 17.25
N LYS A 184 17.55 -25.31 16.88
CA LYS A 184 18.35 -24.13 17.28
C LYS A 184 18.15 -22.90 16.39
N ALA A 185 17.69 -23.05 15.16
CA ALA A 185 17.44 -21.90 14.26
C ALA A 185 16.10 -21.18 14.54
N VAL A 186 15.16 -21.83 15.26
CA VAL A 186 13.81 -21.29 15.49
C VAL A 186 13.79 -20.18 16.57
N ASN A 187 14.75 -20.16 17.49
CA ASN A 187 14.72 -19.23 18.63
C ASN A 187 15.12 -17.78 18.28
N ASP A 188 15.92 -17.54 17.27
CA ASP A 188 16.22 -16.18 16.79
C ASP A 188 15.19 -15.69 15.75
N ASP A 189 14.50 -16.62 15.08
CA ASP A 189 13.47 -16.34 14.09
C ASP A 189 12.10 -15.98 14.70
N GLU A 190 11.86 -16.26 16.00
CA GLU A 190 10.63 -15.87 16.69
C GLU A 190 10.40 -14.35 16.71
N LYS A 191 11.47 -13.56 16.62
CA LYS A 191 11.37 -12.08 16.59
C LYS A 191 10.99 -11.52 15.23
N ASN A 192 11.15 -12.28 14.13
CA ASN A 192 10.92 -11.80 12.77
C ASN A 192 10.03 -12.72 11.94
N VAL A 193 8.93 -13.18 12.53
CA VAL A 193 7.99 -14.10 11.88
C VAL A 193 7.43 -13.54 10.57
N LEU A 194 7.31 -12.20 10.46
CA LEU A 194 6.78 -11.53 9.26
C LEU A 194 7.61 -11.79 8.00
N ARG A 195 8.88 -12.18 8.11
CA ARG A 195 9.70 -12.54 6.95
C ARG A 195 9.17 -13.76 6.18
N PHE A 196 8.37 -14.58 6.83
CA PHE A 196 7.76 -15.78 6.26
C PHE A 196 6.34 -15.53 5.71
N VAL A 197 5.87 -14.28 5.70
CA VAL A 197 4.55 -13.95 5.18
C VAL A 197 4.43 -14.38 3.72
N ASN A 198 3.32 -15.02 3.39
CA ASN A 198 3.04 -15.47 2.04
C ASN A 198 1.57 -15.14 1.65
N PRO A 199 1.20 -15.30 0.36
CA PRO A 199 -0.16 -15.04 -0.12
C PRO A 199 -1.25 -15.78 0.64
N HIS A 200 -0.97 -17.01 1.08
CA HIS A 200 -1.93 -17.81 1.83
C HIS A 200 -2.26 -17.20 3.20
N ASP A 201 -1.26 -16.62 3.87
CA ASP A 201 -1.46 -15.99 5.18
C ASP A 201 -2.34 -14.76 5.06
N ILE A 202 -2.12 -13.96 4.01
CA ILE A 202 -2.91 -12.75 3.70
C ILE A 202 -4.35 -13.12 3.34
N ARG A 203 -4.55 -14.23 2.59
CA ARG A 203 -5.88 -14.77 2.31
C ARG A 203 -6.58 -15.22 3.60
N SER A 204 -5.87 -15.96 4.44
CA SER A 204 -6.40 -16.43 5.74
C SER A 204 -6.71 -15.28 6.69
N TYR A 205 -6.06 -14.13 6.51
CA TYR A 205 -6.34 -12.91 7.25
C TYR A 205 -7.66 -12.25 6.81
N GLY A 206 -8.07 -12.44 5.56
CA GLY A 206 -9.36 -11.95 5.05
C GLY A 206 -9.31 -11.07 3.80
N LEU A 207 -8.18 -10.93 3.13
CA LEU A 207 -8.13 -10.31 1.81
C LEU A 207 -8.57 -11.30 0.74
N ILE A 208 -9.33 -10.81 -0.25
CA ILE A 208 -9.82 -11.66 -1.35
C ILE A 208 -8.65 -12.10 -2.25
N PRO A 209 -8.70 -13.34 -2.79
CA PRO A 209 -7.64 -13.88 -3.62
C PRO A 209 -7.29 -13.03 -4.84
N GLU A 210 -8.30 -12.36 -5.41
CA GLU A 210 -8.17 -11.51 -6.59
C GLU A 210 -7.25 -10.32 -6.32
N ILE A 211 -7.42 -9.63 -5.17
CA ILE A 211 -6.54 -8.53 -4.77
C ILE A 211 -5.12 -9.03 -4.53
N ILE A 212 -4.97 -10.18 -3.85
CA ILE A 212 -3.66 -10.76 -3.58
C ILE A 212 -2.93 -11.06 -4.89
N GLY A 213 -3.64 -11.58 -5.90
CA GLY A 213 -3.11 -11.80 -7.23
C GLY A 213 -2.66 -10.52 -7.95
N ARG A 214 -3.23 -9.36 -7.61
CA ARG A 214 -2.85 -8.04 -8.17
C ARG A 214 -1.78 -7.32 -7.35
N LEU A 215 -1.40 -7.86 -6.19
CA LEU A 215 -0.32 -7.39 -5.31
C LEU A 215 0.77 -8.47 -5.19
N PRO A 216 1.40 -8.89 -6.29
CA PRO A 216 2.27 -10.06 -6.31
C PRO A 216 3.57 -9.89 -5.53
N VAL A 217 3.98 -8.65 -5.28
CA VAL A 217 5.22 -8.36 -4.55
C VAL A 217 4.88 -8.03 -3.11
N MET A 218 5.25 -8.95 -2.20
CA MET A 218 5.07 -8.76 -0.77
C MET A 218 6.39 -8.37 -0.12
N CYS A 219 6.35 -7.32 0.69
CA CYS A 219 7.48 -6.88 1.50
C CYS A 219 7.05 -6.78 2.95
N HIS A 220 7.91 -7.18 3.86
CA HIS A 220 7.68 -6.99 5.29
C HIS A 220 8.60 -5.92 5.86
N LEU A 221 8.11 -5.24 6.89
CA LEU A 221 8.87 -4.28 7.68
C LEU A 221 8.93 -4.77 9.12
N ASN A 222 10.14 -4.86 9.65
CA ASN A 222 10.34 -5.27 11.03
C ASN A 222 9.97 -4.15 12.00
N PRO A 223 9.53 -4.50 13.23
CA PRO A 223 9.39 -3.52 14.31
C PRO A 223 10.69 -2.74 14.53
N LEU A 224 10.58 -1.47 14.80
CA LEU A 224 11.75 -0.65 15.10
C LEU A 224 12.40 -1.08 16.43
N SER A 225 13.72 -1.23 16.43
CA SER A 225 14.48 -1.47 17.65
C SER A 225 14.48 -0.22 18.54
N LYS A 226 14.80 -0.39 19.85
CA LYS A 226 14.95 0.76 20.76
C LYS A 226 16.02 1.74 20.29
N ASP A 227 17.10 1.23 19.70
CA ASP A 227 18.21 2.06 19.20
C ASP A 227 17.76 2.84 17.95
N ALA A 228 17.06 2.20 17.01
CA ALA A 228 16.48 2.88 15.86
C ALA A 228 15.46 3.96 16.27
N LEU A 229 14.62 3.69 17.28
CA LEU A 229 13.70 4.69 17.81
C LEU A 229 14.45 5.88 18.44
N ARG A 230 15.54 5.62 19.18
CA ARG A 230 16.38 6.67 19.75
C ARG A 230 17.02 7.52 18.66
N ASP A 231 17.55 6.90 17.61
CA ASP A 231 18.16 7.61 16.49
C ASP A 231 17.15 8.47 15.75
N ILE A 232 15.94 7.97 15.52
CA ILE A 232 14.84 8.74 14.93
C ILE A 232 14.48 9.94 15.81
N MET A 233 14.32 9.74 17.13
CA MET A 233 14.02 10.84 18.06
C MET A 233 15.13 11.89 18.06
N THR A 234 16.40 11.47 18.03
CA THR A 234 17.55 12.37 17.98
C THR A 234 17.56 13.17 16.67
N ALA A 235 17.34 12.52 15.53
CA ALA A 235 17.30 13.15 14.22
C ALA A 235 16.15 14.17 14.11
N VAL A 236 14.95 13.82 14.59
CA VAL A 236 13.78 14.69 14.60
C VAL A 236 13.99 15.87 15.55
N SER A 237 14.57 15.64 16.75
CA SER A 237 14.90 16.70 17.71
C SER A 237 15.88 17.71 17.12
N TYR A 238 16.85 17.26 16.34
CA TYR A 238 17.83 18.14 15.70
C TYR A 238 17.21 19.05 14.62
N THR A 239 16.18 18.58 13.92
CA THR A 239 15.47 19.38 12.92
C THR A 239 14.50 20.39 13.54
N HIS A 240 13.90 20.08 14.70
CA HIS A 240 12.95 20.95 15.40
C HIS A 240 13.62 21.91 16.40
N LEU A 241 14.79 21.57 16.92
CA LEU A 241 15.54 22.39 17.91
C LEU A 241 16.60 23.27 17.27
N ARG A 242 16.59 23.48 15.95
CA ARG A 242 17.42 24.53 15.36
C ARG A 242 16.90 25.89 15.93
N PRO A 243 17.62 26.55 16.84
CA PRO A 243 17.14 27.83 17.34
C PRO A 243 17.02 28.76 16.14
N THR A 244 15.83 29.28 15.89
CA THR A 244 15.66 30.48 15.12
C THR A 244 16.62 31.49 15.74
N ARG A 245 17.64 31.92 15.00
CA ARG A 245 18.52 33.00 15.42
C ARG A 245 17.64 34.15 15.87
N LEU A 246 17.55 34.35 17.17
CA LEU A 246 17.06 35.58 17.73
C LEU A 246 17.92 36.68 17.11
N GLY A 247 17.29 37.53 16.32
CA GLY A 247 17.94 38.69 15.74
C GLY A 247 18.64 39.48 16.85
N ALA A 248 19.90 39.74 16.64
CA ALA A 248 20.65 40.62 17.48
C ALA A 248 19.90 41.97 17.58
N ILE A 249 19.34 42.25 18.74
CA ILE A 249 18.92 43.62 19.09
C ILE A 249 20.22 44.36 19.34
N SER A 250 20.66 45.14 18.36
CA SER A 250 21.70 46.15 18.55
C SER A 250 21.08 47.35 19.25
N TYR A 251 21.68 47.72 20.38
CA TYR A 251 21.45 48.98 21.03
C TYR A 251 21.98 50.15 20.19
#